data_a623113350ad69f3f6cecc3a6cdb1b3a
#
_entry.id   a623113350ad69f3f6cecc3a6cdb1b3a
#
_cell.length_a   1.000
_cell.length_b   1.000
_cell.length_c   1.000
_cell.angle_alpha   90.00
_cell.angle_beta   90.00
_cell.angle_gamma   90.00
#
_symmetry.space_group_name_H-M   'P 1'
#
loop_
_entity.id
_entity.type
_entity.pdbx_description
1 polymer ?
#
loop_
_entity_poly.entity_id
_entity_poly.type
_entity_poly.pdbx_seq_one_letter_code
_entity_poly.pdbx_strand_id
1 'polypeptide(L)'
;CGLFNGLGITLLRMPHPFIMTLGTLYIFRGTGNLISGGTPISGFTDEVRYLGHGRIDLQWLGLEKSQYLPVSLVLIAIVDIIFWIFLNHSKTGKWIYAIGGNPNAARASGINVNKILVIVYSLCGFLSGIGALILAGRTDSGYPNAGLQSELDAIAACIIGGASFFGGRGTVL
;
A
#
# COMPACT_ATOMS: atom_id res chain seq x y z
N CYS A 1 -9.31 -6.42 1.44
CA CYS A 1 -8.75 -6.16 2.79
C CYS A 1 -8.93 -4.69 3.19
N GLY A 2 -8.37 -3.70 2.46
CA GLY A 2 -8.40 -2.29 2.85
C GLY A 2 -9.81 -1.71 3.06
N LEU A 3 -10.72 -1.93 2.12
CA LEU A 3 -12.12 -1.50 2.26
C LEU A 3 -12.80 -2.14 3.49
N PHE A 4 -12.57 -3.43 3.71
CA PHE A 4 -13.10 -4.15 4.87
C PHE A 4 -12.60 -3.55 6.19
N ASN A 5 -11.31 -3.25 6.27
CA ASN A 5 -10.72 -2.59 7.43
C ASN A 5 -11.30 -1.19 7.64
N GLY A 6 -11.40 -0.38 6.57
CA GLY A 6 -11.97 0.97 6.66
C GLY A 6 -13.42 0.97 7.12
N LEU A 7 -14.26 0.08 6.59
CA LEU A 7 -15.64 -0.09 7.01
C LEU A 7 -15.73 -0.61 8.44
N GLY A 8 -14.95 -1.62 8.81
CA GLY A 8 -14.97 -2.19 10.15
C GLY A 8 -14.61 -1.14 11.22
N ILE A 9 -13.56 -0.35 11.00
CA ILE A 9 -13.15 0.71 11.93
C ILE A 9 -14.24 1.78 12.09
N THR A 10 -14.85 2.20 10.96
CA THR A 10 -15.83 3.30 10.98
C THR A 10 -17.21 2.86 11.48
N LEU A 11 -17.70 1.67 11.10
CA LEU A 11 -19.03 1.16 11.50
C LEU A 11 -19.03 0.66 12.94
N LEU A 12 -17.98 -0.06 13.35
CA LEU A 12 -17.88 -0.58 14.71
C LEU A 12 -17.36 0.48 15.71
N ARG A 13 -17.03 1.70 15.22
CA ARG A 13 -16.49 2.79 16.05
C ARG A 13 -15.33 2.32 16.95
N MET A 14 -14.44 1.52 16.40
CA MET A 14 -13.32 0.95 17.15
C MET A 14 -12.41 2.05 17.71
N PRO A 15 -12.10 2.01 19.02
CA PRO A 15 -11.25 3.02 19.66
C PRO A 15 -9.81 2.97 19.10
N HIS A 16 -9.35 1.78 18.71
CA HIS A 16 -8.02 1.56 18.17
C HIS A 16 -8.08 0.81 16.83
N PRO A 17 -7.72 1.47 15.72
CA PRO A 17 -7.69 0.84 14.40
C PRO A 17 -6.80 -0.40 14.31
N PHE A 18 -5.76 -0.45 15.14
CA PHE A 18 -4.76 -1.52 15.17
C PHE A 18 -5.37 -2.91 15.44
N ILE A 19 -6.36 -3.01 16.32
CA ILE A 19 -7.02 -4.29 16.66
C ILE A 19 -7.73 -4.86 15.41
N MET A 20 -8.43 -4.00 14.67
CA MET A 20 -9.15 -4.41 13.46
C MET A 20 -8.17 -4.89 12.38
N THR A 21 -7.10 -4.13 12.15
CA THR A 21 -6.11 -4.47 11.11
C THR A 21 -5.32 -5.73 11.44
N LEU A 22 -4.94 -5.95 12.71
CA LEU A 22 -4.32 -7.20 13.15
C LEU A 22 -5.27 -8.39 13.01
N GLY A 23 -6.51 -8.26 13.45
CA GLY A 23 -7.49 -9.35 13.33
C GLY A 23 -7.69 -9.77 11.88
N THR A 24 -7.86 -8.80 10.97
CA THR A 24 -8.02 -9.07 9.54
C THR A 24 -6.76 -9.65 8.91
N LEU A 25 -5.56 -9.23 9.32
CA LEU A 25 -4.30 -9.79 8.86
C LEU A 25 -4.25 -11.30 9.11
N TYR A 26 -4.54 -11.74 10.33
CA TYR A 26 -4.52 -13.17 10.66
C TYR A 26 -5.66 -13.95 9.99
N ILE A 27 -6.85 -13.36 9.86
CA ILE A 27 -7.97 -13.99 9.16
C ILE A 27 -7.60 -14.21 7.68
N PHE A 28 -7.12 -13.20 6.97
CA PHE A 28 -6.78 -13.33 5.55
C PHE A 28 -5.57 -14.24 5.34
N ARG A 29 -4.57 -14.21 6.22
CA ARG A 29 -3.42 -15.11 6.15
C ARG A 29 -3.83 -16.56 6.42
N GLY A 30 -4.66 -16.80 7.44
CA GLY A 30 -5.20 -18.12 7.73
C GLY A 30 -6.05 -18.67 6.56
N THR A 31 -6.90 -17.82 5.98
CA THR A 31 -7.69 -18.18 4.79
C THR A 31 -6.78 -18.50 3.59
N GLY A 32 -5.74 -17.72 3.37
CA GLY A 32 -4.75 -17.98 2.33
C GLY A 32 -4.04 -19.32 2.51
N ASN A 33 -3.64 -19.65 3.74
CA ASN A 33 -3.05 -20.96 4.07
C ASN A 33 -4.02 -22.12 3.82
N LEU A 34 -5.30 -21.95 4.19
CA LEU A 34 -6.31 -22.99 3.95
C LEU A 34 -6.53 -23.24 2.45
N ILE A 35 -6.63 -22.17 1.65
CA ILE A 35 -6.86 -22.27 0.21
C ILE A 35 -5.66 -22.89 -0.51
N SER A 36 -4.43 -22.51 -0.14
CA SER A 36 -3.20 -23.02 -0.78
C SER A 36 -2.74 -24.38 -0.23
N GLY A 37 -3.38 -24.89 0.84
CA GLY A 37 -2.89 -26.09 1.56
C GLY A 37 -1.50 -25.87 2.17
N GLY A 38 -1.11 -24.61 2.45
CA GLY A 38 0.20 -24.26 3.00
C GLY A 38 1.35 -24.34 2.00
N THR A 39 1.07 -24.67 0.74
CA THR A 39 2.08 -24.82 -0.32
C THR A 39 2.18 -23.58 -1.19
N PRO A 40 3.37 -23.27 -1.72
CA PRO A 40 3.52 -22.20 -2.71
C PRO A 40 2.78 -22.55 -4.00
N ILE A 41 2.09 -21.54 -4.56
CA ILE A 41 1.44 -21.63 -5.87
C ILE A 41 2.37 -20.95 -6.87
N SER A 42 2.90 -21.70 -7.83
CA SER A 42 3.78 -21.20 -8.89
C SER A 42 3.11 -21.26 -10.26
N GLY A 43 3.72 -20.63 -11.26
CA GLY A 43 3.23 -20.64 -12.63
C GLY A 43 2.33 -19.45 -12.94
N PHE A 44 2.72 -18.27 -12.54
CA PHE A 44 2.04 -17.03 -12.90
C PHE A 44 2.17 -16.74 -14.40
N THR A 45 1.20 -15.98 -14.93
CA THR A 45 1.23 -15.52 -16.33
C THR A 45 2.44 -14.62 -16.60
N ASP A 46 2.85 -14.59 -17.86
CA ASP A 46 4.03 -13.81 -18.28
C ASP A 46 3.87 -12.30 -17.98
N GLU A 47 2.63 -11.78 -17.95
CA GLU A 47 2.36 -10.39 -17.57
C GLU A 47 2.73 -10.12 -16.10
N VAL A 48 2.41 -11.04 -15.19
CA VAL A 48 2.73 -10.89 -13.75
C VAL A 48 4.24 -11.02 -13.54
N ARG A 49 4.89 -11.94 -14.23
CA ARG A 49 6.35 -12.06 -14.23
C ARG A 49 7.03 -10.80 -14.75
N TYR A 50 6.49 -10.19 -15.82
CA TYR A 50 7.02 -8.96 -16.37
C TYR A 50 6.96 -7.78 -15.38
N LEU A 51 5.92 -7.70 -14.55
CA LEU A 51 5.85 -6.67 -13.49
C LEU A 51 6.96 -6.82 -12.43
N GLY A 52 7.37 -8.06 -12.12
CA GLY A 52 8.41 -8.34 -11.14
C GLY A 52 9.83 -8.35 -11.69
N HIS A 53 10.05 -8.99 -12.86
CA HIS A 53 11.36 -9.22 -13.48
C HIS A 53 11.59 -8.42 -14.76
N GLY A 54 10.56 -7.73 -15.28
CA GLY A 54 10.67 -6.96 -16.52
C GLY A 54 11.81 -5.95 -16.45
N ARG A 55 12.53 -5.84 -17.57
CA ARG A 55 13.66 -4.94 -17.75
C ARG A 55 13.38 -4.03 -18.92
N ILE A 56 13.63 -2.75 -18.76
CA ILE A 56 13.56 -1.77 -19.82
C ILE A 56 14.99 -1.45 -20.23
N ASP A 57 15.36 -1.80 -21.46
CA ASP A 57 16.68 -1.51 -21.99
C ASP A 57 16.82 -0.01 -22.26
N LEU A 58 17.88 0.59 -21.72
CA LEU A 58 18.17 2.03 -21.86
C LEU A 58 19.09 2.35 -23.04
N GLN A 59 19.23 1.43 -24.02
CA GLN A 59 20.09 1.59 -25.18
C GLN A 59 19.76 2.85 -26.00
N TRP A 60 18.48 3.27 -26.02
CA TRP A 60 18.05 4.47 -26.74
C TRP A 60 18.56 5.79 -26.11
N LEU A 61 19.05 5.74 -24.84
CA LEU A 61 19.70 6.87 -24.15
C LEU A 61 21.23 6.88 -24.33
N GLY A 62 21.80 5.98 -25.16
CA GLY A 62 23.24 5.87 -25.36
C GLY A 62 24.01 5.22 -24.21
N LEU A 63 23.31 4.56 -23.29
CA LEU A 63 23.91 3.83 -22.16
C LEU A 63 24.33 2.42 -22.57
N GLU A 64 25.33 1.85 -21.87
CA GLU A 64 25.84 0.52 -22.18
C GLU A 64 24.76 -0.59 -22.04
N LYS A 65 24.89 -1.67 -22.82
CA LYS A 65 23.98 -2.83 -22.83
C LYS A 65 23.77 -3.50 -21.47
N SER A 66 24.61 -3.17 -20.48
CA SER A 66 24.54 -3.67 -19.12
C SER A 66 23.56 -2.91 -18.22
N GLN A 67 23.08 -1.74 -18.66
CA GLN A 67 22.23 -0.88 -17.83
C GLN A 67 20.76 -1.05 -18.21
N TYR A 68 19.97 -1.54 -17.28
CA TYR A 68 18.52 -1.72 -17.41
C TYR A 68 17.79 -1.12 -16.22
N LEU A 69 16.59 -0.60 -16.47
CA LEU A 69 15.66 -0.18 -15.41
C LEU A 69 14.66 -1.31 -15.14
N PRO A 70 14.54 -1.77 -13.88
CA PRO A 70 13.47 -2.68 -13.51
C PRO A 70 12.10 -2.04 -13.73
N VAL A 71 11.16 -2.76 -14.35
CA VAL A 71 9.78 -2.28 -14.56
C VAL A 71 9.11 -1.94 -13.22
N SER A 72 9.39 -2.69 -12.17
CA SER A 72 8.90 -2.43 -10.82
C SER A 72 9.30 -1.06 -10.29
N LEU A 73 10.53 -0.59 -10.57
CA LEU A 73 11.00 0.75 -10.16
C LEU A 73 10.23 1.86 -10.88
N VAL A 74 10.00 1.69 -12.19
CA VAL A 74 9.20 2.65 -12.97
C VAL A 74 7.77 2.71 -12.47
N LEU A 75 7.17 1.56 -12.14
CA LEU A 75 5.83 1.48 -11.61
C LEU A 75 5.72 2.18 -10.24
N ILE A 76 6.69 1.98 -9.35
CA ILE A 76 6.75 2.67 -8.05
C ILE A 76 6.84 4.18 -8.28
N ALA A 77 7.75 4.65 -9.14
CA ALA A 77 7.89 6.08 -9.43
C ALA A 77 6.59 6.71 -9.98
N ILE A 78 5.87 6.00 -10.84
CA ILE A 78 4.56 6.45 -11.35
C ILE A 78 3.54 6.55 -10.20
N VAL A 79 3.48 5.53 -9.34
CA VAL A 79 2.59 5.53 -8.18
C VAL A 79 2.92 6.69 -7.25
N ASP A 80 4.19 6.92 -6.95
CA ASP A 80 4.64 8.02 -6.09
C ASP A 80 4.24 9.37 -6.65
N ILE A 81 4.45 9.62 -7.95
CA ILE A 81 4.04 10.85 -8.63
C ILE A 81 2.51 11.05 -8.55
N ILE A 82 1.73 9.99 -8.81
CA ILE A 82 0.27 10.05 -8.75
C ILE A 82 -0.18 10.41 -7.32
N PHE A 83 0.39 9.76 -6.31
CA PHE A 83 0.04 10.02 -4.91
C PHE A 83 0.54 11.39 -4.43
N TRP A 84 1.68 11.85 -4.90
CA TRP A 84 2.17 13.20 -4.63
C TRP A 84 1.18 14.26 -5.16
N ILE A 85 0.75 14.13 -6.41
CA ILE A 85 -0.27 15.01 -7.01
C ILE A 85 -1.59 14.91 -6.23
N PHE A 86 -2.04 13.69 -5.93
CA PHE A 86 -3.28 13.45 -5.19
C PHE A 86 -3.27 14.11 -3.81
N LEU A 87 -2.22 13.91 -3.03
CA LEU A 87 -2.14 14.45 -1.67
C LEU A 87 -1.99 15.97 -1.64
N ASN A 88 -1.19 16.56 -2.53
CA ASN A 88 -0.92 17.99 -2.52
C ASN A 88 -2.00 18.83 -3.23
N HIS A 89 -2.60 18.30 -4.30
CA HIS A 89 -3.49 19.09 -5.17
C HIS A 89 -4.97 18.73 -5.04
N SER A 90 -5.33 17.58 -4.41
CA SER A 90 -6.74 17.23 -4.26
C SER A 90 -7.35 17.76 -2.96
N LYS A 91 -8.68 17.98 -2.97
CA LYS A 91 -9.45 18.30 -1.76
C LYS A 91 -9.37 17.17 -0.73
N THR A 92 -9.41 15.92 -1.21
CA THR A 92 -9.31 14.72 -0.36
C THR A 92 -7.95 14.65 0.34
N GLY A 93 -6.85 14.95 -0.35
CA GLY A 93 -5.53 15.01 0.24
C GLY A 93 -5.45 16.02 1.39
N LYS A 94 -5.96 17.22 1.18
CA LYS A 94 -6.02 18.26 2.24
C LYS A 94 -6.84 17.79 3.45
N TRP A 95 -7.95 17.09 3.23
CA TRP A 95 -8.77 16.52 4.30
C TRP A 95 -8.05 15.40 5.05
N ILE A 96 -7.24 14.58 4.37
CA ILE A 96 -6.41 13.55 5.00
C ILE A 96 -5.44 14.18 6.00
N TYR A 97 -4.73 15.24 5.60
CA TYR A 97 -3.84 15.97 6.50
C TYR A 97 -4.57 16.64 7.67
N ALA A 98 -5.73 17.26 7.40
CA ALA A 98 -6.54 17.90 8.43
C ALA A 98 -7.03 16.88 9.49
N ILE A 99 -7.49 15.72 9.06
CA ILE A 99 -7.93 14.63 9.95
C ILE A 99 -6.76 14.06 10.75
N GLY A 100 -5.61 13.87 10.09
CA GLY A 100 -4.40 13.39 10.76
C GLY A 100 -3.89 14.36 11.83
N GLY A 101 -4.09 15.67 11.65
CA GLY A 101 -3.69 16.67 12.64
C GLY A 101 -4.67 16.77 13.83
N ASN A 102 -5.95 16.88 13.56
CA ASN A 102 -7.00 16.89 14.61
C ASN A 102 -8.35 16.42 14.05
N PRO A 103 -8.74 15.17 14.30
CA PRO A 103 -10.02 14.62 13.81
C PRO A 103 -11.27 15.37 14.32
N ASN A 104 -11.20 15.92 15.54
CA ASN A 104 -12.33 16.64 16.12
C ASN A 104 -12.51 18.03 15.46
N ALA A 105 -11.43 18.75 15.24
CA ALA A 105 -11.46 20.02 14.49
C ALA A 105 -11.93 19.80 13.04
N ALA A 106 -11.47 18.74 12.39
CA ALA A 106 -11.90 18.38 11.04
C ALA A 106 -13.43 18.11 10.99
N ARG A 107 -13.99 17.40 11.97
CA ARG A 107 -15.45 17.20 12.09
C ARG A 107 -16.20 18.50 12.30
N ALA A 108 -15.70 19.37 13.17
CA ALA A 108 -16.32 20.69 13.41
C ALA A 108 -16.33 21.56 12.15
N SER A 109 -15.35 21.38 11.26
CA SER A 109 -15.26 22.05 9.95
C SER A 109 -16.12 21.39 8.86
N GLY A 110 -16.98 20.41 9.21
CA GLY A 110 -17.89 19.74 8.27
C GLY A 110 -17.26 18.61 7.45
N ILE A 111 -16.03 18.20 7.75
CA ILE A 111 -15.38 17.08 7.04
C ILE A 111 -15.93 15.76 7.55
N ASN A 112 -16.39 14.91 6.63
CA ASN A 112 -16.85 13.56 6.98
C ASN A 112 -15.64 12.62 7.21
N VAL A 113 -15.18 12.59 8.46
CA VAL A 113 -13.99 11.81 8.87
C VAL A 113 -14.13 10.33 8.52
N ASN A 114 -15.30 9.73 8.73
CA ASN A 114 -15.52 8.30 8.47
C ASN A 114 -15.36 7.97 6.99
N LYS A 115 -15.91 8.79 6.10
CA LYS A 115 -15.76 8.59 4.64
C LYS A 115 -14.30 8.67 4.22
N ILE A 116 -13.55 9.63 4.74
CA ILE A 116 -12.14 9.79 4.41
C ILE A 116 -11.30 8.64 4.94
N LEU A 117 -11.56 8.16 6.16
CA LEU A 117 -10.89 6.98 6.69
C LEU A 117 -11.11 5.75 5.80
N VAL A 118 -12.35 5.49 5.37
CA VAL A 118 -12.62 4.37 4.45
C VAL A 118 -11.82 4.50 3.15
N ILE A 119 -11.74 5.72 2.58
CA ILE A 119 -10.95 5.98 1.37
C ILE A 119 -9.47 5.67 1.62
N VAL A 120 -8.88 6.17 2.72
CA VAL A 120 -7.47 5.97 3.05
C VAL A 120 -7.14 4.49 3.22
N TYR A 121 -7.94 3.74 3.99
CA TYR A 121 -7.73 2.30 4.16
C TYR A 121 -7.91 1.52 2.84
N SER A 122 -8.85 1.94 1.99
CA SER A 122 -9.06 1.31 0.68
C SER A 122 -7.88 1.56 -0.25
N LEU A 123 -7.35 2.78 -0.29
CA LEU A 123 -6.16 3.13 -1.06
C LEU A 123 -4.93 2.37 -0.57
N CYS A 124 -4.73 2.29 0.75
CA CYS A 124 -3.64 1.51 1.34
C CYS A 124 -3.72 0.04 0.94
N GLY A 125 -4.92 -0.57 1.02
CA GLY A 125 -5.13 -1.95 0.59
C GLY A 125 -4.93 -2.16 -0.91
N PHE A 126 -5.27 -1.19 -1.74
CA PHE A 126 -5.02 -1.21 -3.18
C PHE A 126 -3.51 -1.20 -3.48
N LEU A 127 -2.77 -0.29 -2.85
CA LEU A 127 -1.31 -0.20 -2.98
C LEU A 127 -0.60 -1.47 -2.50
N SER A 128 -1.06 -2.04 -1.38
CA SER A 128 -0.55 -3.32 -0.90
C SER A 128 -0.80 -4.45 -1.89
N GLY A 129 -1.92 -4.42 -2.63
CA GLY A 129 -2.21 -5.35 -3.72
C GLY A 129 -1.22 -5.22 -4.88
N ILE A 130 -0.87 -4.00 -5.28
CA ILE A 130 0.16 -3.74 -6.30
C ILE A 130 1.52 -4.29 -5.82
N GLY A 131 1.90 -4.01 -4.58
CA GLY A 131 3.13 -4.55 -3.99
C GLY A 131 3.17 -6.07 -3.97
N ALA A 132 2.04 -6.71 -3.65
CA ALA A 132 1.91 -8.17 -3.66
C ALA A 132 2.07 -8.76 -5.08
N LEU A 133 1.52 -8.11 -6.12
CA LEU A 133 1.70 -8.54 -7.51
C LEU A 133 3.16 -8.42 -7.96
N ILE A 134 3.85 -7.35 -7.60
CA ILE A 134 5.28 -7.18 -7.89
C ILE A 134 6.10 -8.27 -7.18
N LEU A 135 5.80 -8.53 -5.91
CA LEU A 135 6.50 -9.57 -5.15
C LEU A 135 6.28 -10.96 -5.75
N ALA A 136 5.02 -11.31 -6.07
CA ALA A 136 4.66 -12.57 -6.70
C ALA A 136 5.33 -12.73 -8.08
N GLY A 137 5.34 -11.70 -8.90
CA GLY A 137 6.05 -11.68 -10.17
C GLY A 137 7.56 -11.83 -10.01
N ARG A 138 8.14 -11.26 -8.94
CA ARG A 138 9.58 -11.35 -8.65
C ARG A 138 10.01 -12.74 -8.16
N THR A 139 9.16 -13.43 -7.41
CA THR A 139 9.46 -14.76 -6.88
C THR A 139 8.91 -15.88 -7.76
N ASP A 140 8.13 -15.55 -8.80
CA ASP A 140 7.36 -16.47 -9.63
C ASP A 140 6.53 -17.47 -8.80
N SER A 141 6.18 -17.05 -7.59
CA SER A 141 5.40 -17.87 -6.66
C SER A 141 4.63 -17.00 -5.68
N GLY A 142 3.41 -17.43 -5.37
CA GLY A 142 2.62 -16.92 -4.27
C GLY A 142 2.63 -17.91 -3.11
N TYR A 143 3.11 -17.51 -1.95
CA TYR A 143 3.05 -18.35 -0.77
C TYR A 143 2.40 -17.58 0.40
N PRO A 144 1.65 -18.28 1.26
CA PRO A 144 0.82 -17.63 2.29
C PRO A 144 1.61 -16.78 3.29
N ASN A 145 2.88 -17.12 3.51
CA ASN A 145 3.77 -16.39 4.41
C ASN A 145 4.62 -15.32 3.70
N ALA A 146 4.32 -15.02 2.42
CA ALA A 146 4.97 -13.91 1.72
C ALA A 146 4.73 -12.58 2.44
N GLY A 147 5.75 -11.74 2.51
CA GLY A 147 5.67 -10.43 3.14
C GLY A 147 5.48 -10.48 4.66
N LEU A 148 5.89 -11.55 5.33
CA LEU A 148 5.87 -11.63 6.80
C LEU A 148 6.76 -10.52 7.35
N GLN A 149 6.23 -9.71 8.29
CA GLN A 149 6.86 -8.53 8.87
C GLN A 149 7.05 -7.32 7.93
N SER A 150 6.70 -7.41 6.65
CA SER A 150 6.78 -6.26 5.71
C SER A 150 5.95 -5.07 6.16
N GLU A 151 4.92 -5.28 6.99
CA GLU A 151 4.15 -4.21 7.62
C GLU A 151 5.01 -3.34 8.54
N LEU A 152 5.93 -3.95 9.31
CA LEU A 152 6.84 -3.23 10.20
C LEU A 152 7.91 -2.49 9.41
N ASP A 153 8.45 -3.12 8.38
CA ASP A 153 9.42 -2.48 7.47
C ASP A 153 8.81 -1.27 6.78
N ALA A 154 7.57 -1.37 6.31
CA ALA A 154 6.86 -0.26 5.68
C ALA A 154 6.62 0.89 6.66
N ILE A 155 6.20 0.60 7.90
CA ILE A 155 6.02 1.61 8.94
C ILE A 155 7.36 2.29 9.26
N ALA A 156 8.43 1.50 9.44
CA ALA A 156 9.76 2.04 9.70
C ALA A 156 10.24 2.93 8.55
N ALA A 157 10.08 2.49 7.30
CA ALA A 157 10.44 3.27 6.13
C ALA A 157 9.69 4.61 6.06
N CYS A 158 8.38 4.61 6.33
CA CYS A 158 7.58 5.83 6.36
C CYS A 158 8.04 6.82 7.44
N ILE A 159 8.37 6.33 8.64
CA ILE A 159 8.85 7.17 9.75
C ILE A 159 10.23 7.75 9.44
N ILE A 160 11.15 6.94 8.92
CA ILE A 160 12.49 7.37 8.50
C ILE A 160 12.38 8.39 7.35
N GLY A 161 11.41 8.20 6.43
CA GLY A 161 11.10 9.13 5.35
C GLY A 161 10.46 10.44 5.80
N GLY A 162 10.23 10.64 7.12
CA GLY A 162 9.74 11.91 7.69
C GLY A 162 8.23 11.99 7.89
N ALA A 163 7.49 10.90 7.69
CA ALA A 163 6.08 10.87 8.03
C ALA A 163 5.88 10.83 9.56
N SER A 164 4.98 11.67 10.08
CA SER A 164 4.68 11.70 11.50
C SER A 164 3.92 10.46 11.94
N PHE A 165 4.43 9.79 12.97
CA PHE A 165 3.72 8.67 13.60
C PHE A 165 2.36 9.08 14.19
N PHE A 166 2.24 10.33 14.64
CA PHE A 166 0.99 10.87 15.20
C PHE A 166 0.02 11.40 14.13
N GLY A 167 0.40 11.35 12.86
CA GLY A 167 -0.43 11.80 11.73
C GLY A 167 -0.30 13.30 11.42
N GLY A 168 -0.99 13.73 10.37
CA GLY A 168 -1.14 15.14 9.98
C GLY A 168 0.09 15.79 9.34
N ARG A 169 1.23 15.12 9.30
CA ARG A 169 2.48 15.62 8.70
C ARG A 169 3.19 14.51 7.95
N GLY A 170 3.75 14.86 6.81
CA GLY A 170 4.53 13.96 5.95
C GLY A 170 4.42 14.41 4.49
N THR A 171 5.37 13.98 3.67
CA THR A 171 5.38 14.18 2.22
C THR A 171 5.61 12.84 1.55
N VAL A 172 5.25 12.73 0.26
CA VAL A 172 5.55 11.52 -0.54
C VAL A 172 6.98 11.58 -1.06
N LEU A 173 7.55 12.78 -1.15
CA LEU A 173 8.91 13.08 -1.61
C LEU A 173 9.66 13.85 -0.54
#